data_ea359a071167a89461e167d0aaf6aa24
#
_entry.id   ea359a071167a89461e167d0aaf6aa24
#
_cell.length_a   1.000
_cell.length_b   1.000
_cell.length_c   1.000
_cell.angle_alpha   90.00
_cell.angle_beta   90.00
_cell.angle_gamma   90.00
#
_symmetry.space_group_name_H-M   'P 1'
#
loop_
_entity.id
_entity.type
_entity.pdbx_description
1 polymer ?
#
loop_
_entity_poly.entity_id
_entity_poly.type
_entity_poly.pdbx_seq_one_letter_code
_entity_poly.pdbx_strand_id
1 'polypeptide(L)'
;MVRLSSISLLFLLALIVPTRGTPQADAPLLMLKPLPAQIKSRAKAADFGLIPGTAQDAGPAFRQLLAAAAPGTTLVLKKGRYDIWAEHAAERPWHQSNSDPQASRRYGILMEGLRDITLDGAGSELIFHGTQTGIGVAFCKNITLRNFTMDWQRPELSQGTVLESAPGHVVVQMHPDTPAAVENGRLVFPGEGWVQRGTSTMEFDPGTRGPAYRREDLPAVGAATLVSPGVFRLETKAGYRVGNVVIFRHGARTHAVLLVHRSQNTTLESVDAYASCGLGFLAQHSDGLRFNQVRYIPKPGSGRLFSSRDDGLQVSGCKGRVEVNHCIFEGMMDDPINVHGTYLPVTGRVDDRTLRCRFGQSQSVGQTWWADPGDRVEYVFRDSVLSHGTNRVESFRLLNDLEAEVRMATPVPSEIGQGWVLENMNAHPSVRVANSRFGNQRARGVLFTTPRSVVIENNTFYTSGSAVLINGDANGWFESGAVRDAVIRKNTFINCNQADYQFCEAVISIDPVVSKPEPGSYSHSNIRIEHNTFKTFDAPVLYAESVDGLNFTGNTIERTHDYLPWHPRKTAVSLDRCRNVTIRGTRLVGDVLGPVVSAPGTESLKLDPGDKLKLSKQER
;
A
#
# COMPACT_ATOMS: atom_id res chain seq x y z
N MET A 1 -21.98 25.35 -9.16
CA MET A 1 -22.82 24.74 -8.10
C MET A 1 -22.79 23.25 -8.30
N VAL A 2 -21.83 22.58 -7.75
CA VAL A 2 -21.73 21.11 -7.74
C VAL A 2 -22.00 20.69 -6.30
N ARG A 3 -23.03 19.89 -6.12
CA ARG A 3 -23.43 19.36 -4.81
C ARG A 3 -22.39 18.34 -4.36
N LEU A 4 -21.70 18.66 -3.30
CA LEU A 4 -20.97 17.68 -2.47
C LEU A 4 -22.03 16.78 -1.81
N SER A 5 -22.18 15.57 -2.29
CA SER A 5 -22.89 14.52 -1.56
C SER A 5 -21.95 13.96 -0.50
N SER A 6 -22.19 14.38 0.72
CA SER A 6 -21.58 13.79 1.93
C SER A 6 -22.00 12.32 2.03
N ILE A 7 -21.15 11.40 1.65
CA ILE A 7 -21.32 9.98 1.98
C ILE A 7 -20.77 9.80 3.39
N SER A 8 -21.67 9.90 4.37
CA SER A 8 -21.39 9.44 5.73
C SER A 8 -21.27 7.92 5.70
N LEU A 9 -20.03 7.43 5.73
CA LEU A 9 -19.74 6.01 5.92
C LEU A 9 -20.02 5.67 7.39
N LEU A 10 -21.25 5.21 7.68
CA LEU A 10 -21.56 4.56 8.96
C LEU A 10 -20.84 3.21 8.98
N PHE A 11 -19.70 3.13 9.65
CA PHE A 11 -19.10 1.85 10.03
C PHE A 11 -19.95 1.22 11.14
N LEU A 12 -20.80 0.27 10.78
CA LEU A 12 -21.35 -0.67 11.74
C LEU A 12 -20.19 -1.55 12.23
N LEU A 13 -19.79 -1.39 13.50
CA LEU A 13 -18.99 -2.38 14.22
C LEU A 13 -19.84 -3.66 14.32
N ALA A 14 -19.67 -4.57 13.38
CA ALA A 14 -20.15 -5.93 13.53
C ALA A 14 -19.22 -6.62 14.53
N LEU A 15 -19.69 -6.85 15.75
CA LEU A 15 -19.10 -7.78 16.68
C LEU A 15 -18.99 -9.15 15.99
N ILE A 16 -17.79 -9.50 15.54
CA ILE A 16 -17.49 -10.82 14.99
C ILE A 16 -17.43 -11.77 16.18
N VAL A 17 -18.51 -12.50 16.38
CA VAL A 17 -18.49 -13.71 17.25
C VAL A 17 -17.68 -14.75 16.47
N PRO A 18 -16.56 -15.23 16.98
CA PRO A 18 -15.77 -16.25 16.29
C PRO A 18 -16.58 -17.56 16.28
N THR A 19 -17.14 -17.90 15.13
CA THR A 19 -17.59 -19.29 14.90
C THR A 19 -16.33 -20.15 14.83
N ARG A 20 -16.31 -21.26 15.59
CA ARG A 20 -15.18 -22.19 15.62
C ARG A 20 -14.92 -22.72 14.22
N GLY A 21 -13.82 -22.29 13.60
CA GLY A 21 -13.29 -22.89 12.38
C GLY A 21 -12.95 -24.38 12.63
N THR A 22 -12.74 -25.14 11.55
CA THR A 22 -12.18 -26.48 11.66
C THR A 22 -10.94 -26.44 12.55
N PRO A 23 -10.82 -27.33 13.57
CA PRO A 23 -9.63 -27.37 14.40
C PRO A 23 -8.40 -27.48 13.48
N GLN A 24 -7.46 -26.58 13.63
CA GLN A 24 -6.15 -26.73 13.02
C GLN A 24 -5.54 -27.97 13.67
N ALA A 25 -5.17 -28.95 12.88
CA ALA A 25 -4.47 -30.11 13.43
C ALA A 25 -3.14 -29.62 14.01
N ASP A 26 -2.83 -30.00 15.25
CA ASP A 26 -1.54 -29.70 15.88
C ASP A 26 -0.41 -30.14 14.96
N ALA A 27 0.22 -29.19 14.26
CA ALA A 27 1.34 -29.52 13.40
C ALA A 27 2.54 -29.85 14.27
N PRO A 28 3.17 -31.02 14.11
CA PRO A 28 4.32 -31.38 14.91
C PRO A 28 5.46 -30.38 14.65
N LEU A 29 6.16 -30.00 15.72
CA LEU A 29 7.29 -29.08 15.63
C LEU A 29 8.46 -29.75 14.93
N LEU A 30 9.13 -29.00 14.05
CA LEU A 30 10.43 -29.39 13.51
C LEU A 30 11.51 -29.24 14.60
N MET A 31 12.14 -30.35 14.95
CA MET A 31 13.13 -30.39 16.03
C MET A 31 14.53 -30.14 15.48
N LEU A 32 15.22 -29.19 16.07
CA LEU A 32 16.63 -28.94 15.79
C LEU A 32 17.54 -29.94 16.52
N LYS A 33 18.73 -30.16 15.95
CA LYS A 33 19.85 -30.73 16.66
C LYS A 33 20.35 -29.75 17.72
N PRO A 34 21.13 -30.18 18.73
CA PRO A 34 21.74 -29.26 19.68
C PRO A 34 22.51 -28.15 18.97
N LEU A 35 22.21 -26.90 19.31
CA LEU A 35 22.84 -25.72 18.71
C LEU A 35 24.12 -25.38 19.44
N PRO A 36 25.17 -24.89 18.74
CA PRO A 36 26.31 -24.27 19.37
C PRO A 36 25.91 -22.97 20.07
N ALA A 37 26.70 -22.48 21.00
CA ALA A 37 26.45 -21.22 21.70
C ALA A 37 26.31 -20.03 20.71
N GLN A 38 27.03 -20.10 19.58
CA GLN A 38 26.91 -19.13 18.49
C GLN A 38 27.11 -19.81 17.13
N ILE A 39 26.23 -19.48 16.18
CA ILE A 39 26.40 -19.80 14.75
C ILE A 39 27.15 -18.64 14.10
N LYS A 40 28.26 -18.90 13.42
CA LYS A 40 29.11 -17.88 12.79
C LYS A 40 29.32 -18.13 11.31
N SER A 41 29.65 -17.07 10.60
CA SER A 41 29.98 -17.10 9.16
C SER A 41 28.82 -17.58 8.26
N ARG A 42 29.14 -18.35 7.21
CA ARG A 42 28.13 -18.94 6.32
C ARG A 42 27.78 -20.34 6.83
N ALA A 43 26.59 -20.48 7.39
CA ALA A 43 26.10 -21.73 7.97
C ALA A 43 24.92 -22.30 7.19
N LYS A 44 24.89 -23.61 6.98
CA LYS A 44 23.75 -24.32 6.38
C LYS A 44 22.76 -24.68 7.46
N ALA A 45 21.53 -24.19 7.36
CA ALA A 45 20.47 -24.45 8.36
C ALA A 45 20.16 -25.95 8.50
N ALA A 46 20.31 -26.74 7.42
CA ALA A 46 20.12 -28.18 7.42
C ALA A 46 21.12 -28.93 8.33
N ASP A 47 22.31 -28.40 8.54
CA ASP A 47 23.32 -28.99 9.44
C ASP A 47 22.81 -29.03 10.88
N PHE A 48 21.94 -28.08 11.24
CA PHE A 48 21.29 -27.96 12.54
C PHE A 48 19.91 -28.64 12.61
N GLY A 49 19.45 -29.27 11.54
CA GLY A 49 18.16 -29.98 11.51
C GLY A 49 17.01 -29.21 10.88
N LEU A 50 17.20 -27.95 10.47
CA LEU A 50 16.17 -27.23 9.71
C LEU A 50 16.17 -27.73 8.26
N ILE A 51 15.32 -28.72 7.96
CA ILE A 51 15.25 -29.41 6.67
C ILE A 51 13.86 -29.20 6.04
N PRO A 52 13.80 -29.07 4.69
CA PRO A 52 12.54 -28.86 3.98
C PRO A 52 11.73 -30.16 3.80
N GLY A 53 10.44 -30.01 3.48
CA GLY A 53 9.55 -31.11 3.03
C GLY A 53 9.11 -32.05 4.14
N THR A 54 9.20 -31.67 5.39
CA THR A 54 8.82 -32.50 6.53
C THR A 54 7.35 -32.39 6.91
N ALA A 55 6.62 -31.41 6.37
CA ALA A 55 5.28 -31.02 6.80
C ALA A 55 5.18 -30.74 8.32
N GLN A 56 6.30 -30.40 8.97
CA GLN A 56 6.39 -30.00 10.38
C GLN A 56 6.52 -28.48 10.47
N ASP A 57 6.09 -27.90 11.60
CA ASP A 57 6.22 -26.48 11.83
C ASP A 57 7.69 -26.05 12.01
N ALA A 58 8.20 -25.36 11.01
CA ALA A 58 9.56 -24.86 10.99
C ALA A 58 9.70 -23.50 11.72
N GLY A 59 8.64 -22.80 12.06
CA GLY A 59 8.66 -21.45 12.65
C GLY A 59 9.49 -21.35 13.92
N PRO A 60 9.28 -22.21 14.96
CA PRO A 60 10.10 -22.23 16.16
C PRO A 60 11.58 -22.52 15.87
N ALA A 61 11.86 -23.43 14.94
CA ALA A 61 13.24 -23.77 14.54
C ALA A 61 13.96 -22.57 13.86
N PHE A 62 13.27 -21.85 12.98
CA PHE A 62 13.81 -20.60 12.41
C PHE A 62 14.20 -19.60 13.51
N ARG A 63 13.31 -19.37 14.49
CA ARG A 63 13.59 -18.42 15.57
C ARG A 63 14.79 -18.83 16.43
N GLN A 64 14.91 -20.11 16.74
CA GLN A 64 16.05 -20.63 17.52
C GLN A 64 17.36 -20.46 16.76
N LEU A 65 17.41 -20.79 15.47
CA LEU A 65 18.60 -20.62 14.64
C LEU A 65 19.01 -19.15 14.50
N LEU A 66 18.03 -18.27 14.27
CA LEU A 66 18.28 -16.84 14.15
C LEU A 66 18.77 -16.24 15.47
N ALA A 67 18.19 -16.66 16.60
CA ALA A 67 18.64 -16.23 17.93
C ALA A 67 20.07 -16.69 18.25
N ALA A 68 20.51 -17.84 17.75
CA ALA A 68 21.87 -18.35 17.91
C ALA A 68 22.88 -17.74 16.90
N ALA A 69 22.40 -17.02 15.87
CA ALA A 69 23.26 -16.43 14.85
C ALA A 69 24.06 -15.24 15.38
N ALA A 70 25.38 -15.31 15.31
CA ALA A 70 26.27 -14.18 15.64
C ALA A 70 26.18 -13.10 14.53
N PRO A 71 26.49 -11.83 14.85
CA PRO A 71 26.62 -10.79 13.83
C PRO A 71 27.57 -11.20 12.70
N GLY A 72 27.20 -10.88 11.45
CA GLY A 72 27.94 -11.29 10.24
C GLY A 72 27.57 -12.68 9.70
N THR A 73 26.60 -13.37 10.33
CA THR A 73 26.18 -14.70 9.87
C THR A 73 25.30 -14.63 8.63
N THR A 74 25.60 -15.48 7.65
CA THR A 74 24.69 -15.86 6.57
C THR A 74 24.11 -17.24 6.85
N LEU A 75 22.85 -17.32 7.19
CA LEU A 75 22.13 -18.57 7.37
C LEU A 75 21.52 -19.00 6.03
N VAL A 76 21.95 -20.14 5.49
CA VAL A 76 21.53 -20.64 4.18
C VAL A 76 20.59 -21.83 4.34
N LEU A 77 19.40 -21.73 3.76
CA LEU A 77 18.44 -22.83 3.74
C LEU A 77 18.86 -23.90 2.72
N LYS A 78 18.44 -25.14 2.93
CA LYS A 78 18.42 -26.15 1.89
C LYS A 78 17.16 -25.90 1.05
N LYS A 79 17.31 -25.83 -0.27
CA LYS A 79 16.16 -25.61 -1.18
C LYS A 79 15.03 -26.61 -0.93
N GLY A 80 13.81 -26.10 -0.80
CA GLY A 80 12.59 -26.87 -0.64
C GLY A 80 11.51 -26.09 0.10
N ARG A 81 10.42 -26.78 0.44
CA ARG A 81 9.26 -26.19 1.13
C ARG A 81 9.44 -26.24 2.65
N TYR A 82 9.16 -25.14 3.31
CA TYR A 82 9.10 -25.00 4.76
C TYR A 82 7.70 -24.52 5.15
N ASP A 83 7.03 -25.27 5.99
CA ASP A 83 5.70 -24.96 6.50
C ASP A 83 5.80 -24.27 7.88
N ILE A 84 5.03 -23.19 8.09
CA ILE A 84 5.12 -22.33 9.27
C ILE A 84 3.70 -22.04 9.76
N TRP A 85 3.34 -22.51 10.97
CA TRP A 85 2.00 -22.41 11.50
C TRP A 85 1.83 -21.25 12.48
N ALA A 86 0.68 -20.55 12.37
CA ALA A 86 0.31 -19.47 13.28
C ALA A 86 0.19 -19.91 14.74
N GLU A 87 -0.08 -21.18 14.99
CA GLU A 87 -0.22 -21.74 16.32
C GLU A 87 1.02 -21.59 17.19
N HIS A 88 2.20 -21.84 16.63
CA HIS A 88 3.48 -21.71 17.32
C HIS A 88 4.23 -20.41 16.98
N ALA A 89 3.57 -19.46 16.34
CA ALA A 89 4.16 -18.18 16.00
C ALA A 89 4.46 -17.36 17.27
N ALA A 90 5.48 -16.52 17.20
CA ALA A 90 5.78 -15.60 18.30
C ALA A 90 4.72 -14.47 18.34
N GLU A 91 4.19 -14.16 19.52
CA GLU A 91 3.26 -13.05 19.68
C GLU A 91 3.95 -11.79 20.19
N ARG A 92 3.60 -10.62 19.61
CA ARG A 92 4.07 -9.30 20.04
C ARG A 92 2.94 -8.29 19.98
N PRO A 93 2.82 -7.38 20.96
CA PRO A 93 1.80 -6.34 20.97
C PRO A 93 2.21 -5.14 20.10
N TRP A 94 2.84 -5.39 18.95
CA TRP A 94 3.26 -4.30 18.08
C TRP A 94 2.14 -3.89 17.14
N HIS A 95 1.85 -2.60 17.19
CA HIS A 95 1.00 -1.97 16.20
C HIS A 95 1.58 -2.19 14.79
N GLN A 96 0.70 -2.43 13.82
CA GLN A 96 1.02 -2.37 12.40
C GLN A 96 0.23 -1.21 11.80
N SER A 97 0.96 -0.22 11.25
CA SER A 97 0.37 0.97 10.65
C SER A 97 -0.61 0.59 9.54
N ASN A 98 -1.67 1.35 9.39
CA ASN A 98 -2.72 1.12 8.39
C ASN A 98 -3.32 -0.30 8.43
N SER A 99 -3.35 -0.88 9.64
CA SER A 99 -3.96 -2.20 9.87
C SER A 99 -4.97 -2.13 11.01
N ASP A 100 -6.00 -2.98 10.93
CA ASP A 100 -7.04 -3.02 11.95
C ASP A 100 -6.43 -3.34 13.32
N PRO A 101 -6.83 -2.64 14.39
CA PRO A 101 -6.24 -2.80 15.72
C PRO A 101 -6.33 -4.25 16.22
N GLN A 102 -5.22 -4.73 16.79
CA GLN A 102 -5.11 -6.05 17.42
C GLN A 102 -4.33 -5.89 18.73
N ALA A 103 -4.77 -6.58 19.79
CA ALA A 103 -4.07 -6.59 21.07
C ALA A 103 -2.65 -7.19 20.96
N SER A 104 -2.52 -8.24 20.16
CA SER A 104 -1.21 -8.82 19.77
C SER A 104 -1.28 -9.34 18.35
N ARG A 105 -0.11 -9.57 17.75
CA ARG A 105 0.02 -10.17 16.42
C ARG A 105 1.01 -11.32 16.44
N ARG A 106 0.76 -12.29 15.59
CA ARG A 106 1.58 -13.50 15.42
C ARG A 106 2.61 -13.28 14.33
N TYR A 107 3.83 -13.75 14.58
CA TYR A 107 4.97 -13.67 13.66
C TYR A 107 5.56 -15.07 13.46
N GLY A 108 5.41 -15.63 12.27
CA GLY A 108 5.88 -16.98 11.94
C GLY A 108 7.40 -17.09 12.11
N ILE A 109 8.14 -16.23 11.41
CA ILE A 109 9.57 -16.06 11.58
C ILE A 109 9.82 -14.68 12.20
N LEU A 110 10.40 -14.62 13.39
CA LEU A 110 10.70 -13.37 14.08
C LEU A 110 12.20 -13.16 14.22
N MET A 111 12.69 -12.06 13.68
CA MET A 111 14.01 -11.49 13.89
C MET A 111 13.87 -10.27 14.80
N GLU A 112 14.40 -10.34 16.01
CA GLU A 112 14.27 -9.28 17.00
C GLU A 112 15.64 -8.94 17.60
N GLY A 113 16.04 -7.67 17.51
CA GLY A 113 17.31 -7.18 18.07
C GLY A 113 18.58 -7.69 17.37
N LEU A 114 18.46 -8.29 16.19
CA LEU A 114 19.58 -8.89 15.46
C LEU A 114 20.39 -7.87 14.67
N ARG A 115 21.66 -8.21 14.42
CA ARG A 115 22.57 -7.34 13.65
C ARG A 115 23.35 -8.14 12.62
N ASP A 116 23.52 -7.55 11.43
CA ASP A 116 24.39 -8.06 10.37
C ASP A 116 24.06 -9.52 10.00
N ILE A 117 22.76 -9.85 9.86
CA ILE A 117 22.28 -11.19 9.53
C ILE A 117 21.76 -11.23 8.11
N THR A 118 22.17 -12.27 7.39
CA THR A 118 21.56 -12.63 6.09
C THR A 118 20.82 -13.97 6.24
N LEU A 119 19.52 -13.99 5.89
CA LEU A 119 18.76 -15.20 5.66
C LEU A 119 18.68 -15.44 4.15
N ASP A 120 19.37 -16.47 3.66
CA ASP A 120 19.40 -16.87 2.26
C ASP A 120 18.56 -18.14 2.08
N GLY A 121 17.38 -17.97 1.44
CA GLY A 121 16.45 -19.08 1.19
C GLY A 121 16.94 -20.08 0.15
N ALA A 122 17.97 -19.76 -0.65
CA ALA A 122 18.48 -20.61 -1.72
C ALA A 122 17.42 -21.14 -2.69
N GLY A 123 16.36 -20.34 -2.96
CA GLY A 123 15.22 -20.69 -3.79
C GLY A 123 14.16 -21.57 -3.10
N SER A 124 14.07 -21.50 -1.78
CA SER A 124 13.06 -22.21 -0.98
C SER A 124 11.70 -21.51 -0.98
N GLU A 125 10.67 -22.28 -0.64
CA GLU A 125 9.29 -21.83 -0.46
C GLU A 125 8.97 -21.79 1.04
N LEU A 126 8.53 -20.62 1.54
CA LEU A 126 8.01 -20.45 2.88
C LEU A 126 6.47 -20.39 2.80
N ILE A 127 5.81 -21.41 3.30
CA ILE A 127 4.35 -21.53 3.28
C ILE A 127 3.80 -21.31 4.67
N PHE A 128 3.00 -20.25 4.79
CA PHE A 128 2.39 -19.85 6.05
C PHE A 128 0.99 -20.45 6.18
N HIS A 129 0.66 -20.93 7.37
CA HIS A 129 -0.61 -21.52 7.74
C HIS A 129 -1.32 -20.66 8.79
N GLY A 130 -2.60 -20.35 8.55
CA GLY A 130 -3.41 -19.50 9.41
C GLY A 130 -3.06 -18.01 9.30
N THR A 131 -3.73 -17.18 10.12
CA THR A 131 -3.56 -15.72 10.12
C THR A 131 -2.34 -15.32 10.94
N GLN A 132 -1.30 -14.80 10.26
CA GLN A 132 -0.04 -14.37 10.87
C GLN A 132 0.73 -13.40 9.96
N THR A 133 1.61 -12.60 10.54
CA THR A 133 2.69 -11.92 9.81
C THR A 133 3.76 -12.97 9.49
N GLY A 134 4.09 -13.12 8.22
CA GLY A 134 5.04 -14.15 7.80
C GLY A 134 6.42 -13.95 8.43
N ILE A 135 7.04 -12.78 8.20
CA ILE A 135 8.35 -12.44 8.77
C ILE A 135 8.26 -11.10 9.51
N GLY A 136 8.75 -11.06 10.75
CA GLY A 136 8.98 -9.84 11.51
C GLY A 136 10.48 -9.52 11.63
N VAL A 137 10.86 -8.27 11.28
CA VAL A 137 12.22 -7.72 11.47
C VAL A 137 12.07 -6.50 12.38
N ALA A 138 12.35 -6.64 13.66
CA ALA A 138 12.12 -5.59 14.64
C ALA A 138 13.37 -5.28 15.47
N PHE A 139 13.65 -3.97 15.63
CA PHE A 139 14.81 -3.47 16.37
C PHE A 139 16.16 -4.01 15.87
N CYS A 140 16.21 -4.36 14.58
CA CYS A 140 17.35 -4.97 13.92
C CYS A 140 18.22 -3.93 13.19
N LYS A 141 19.43 -4.36 12.81
CA LYS A 141 20.34 -3.55 12.00
C LYS A 141 21.05 -4.40 10.95
N ASN A 142 21.10 -3.89 9.68
CA ASN A 142 21.76 -4.55 8.55
C ASN A 142 21.24 -5.98 8.33
N ILE A 143 19.96 -6.11 8.05
CA ILE A 143 19.33 -7.40 7.76
C ILE A 143 19.16 -7.57 6.25
N THR A 144 19.53 -8.73 5.74
CA THR A 144 19.27 -9.11 4.35
C THR A 144 18.42 -10.39 4.31
N LEU A 145 17.30 -10.32 3.62
CA LEU A 145 16.41 -11.43 3.33
C LEU A 145 16.46 -11.69 1.83
N ARG A 146 16.81 -12.89 1.39
CA ARG A 146 16.97 -13.13 -0.04
C ARG A 146 16.68 -14.54 -0.52
N ASN A 147 16.38 -14.66 -1.82
CA ASN A 147 16.28 -15.92 -2.55
C ASN A 147 15.22 -16.89 -1.99
N PHE A 148 13.98 -16.46 -1.75
CA PHE A 148 12.87 -17.33 -1.35
C PHE A 148 11.53 -16.78 -1.81
N THR A 149 10.51 -17.63 -1.73
CA THR A 149 9.12 -17.24 -1.99
C THR A 149 8.29 -17.33 -0.71
N MET A 150 7.25 -16.52 -0.60
CA MET A 150 6.28 -16.50 0.50
C MET A 150 4.87 -16.68 -0.04
N ASP A 151 4.12 -17.62 0.51
CA ASP A 151 2.71 -17.80 0.20
C ASP A 151 1.94 -18.28 1.43
N TRP A 152 0.63 -18.18 1.40
CA TRP A 152 -0.26 -18.75 2.40
C TRP A 152 -0.93 -20.01 1.83
N GLN A 153 -0.97 -21.09 2.60
CA GLN A 153 -1.65 -22.32 2.21
C GLN A 153 -3.12 -22.02 1.88
N ARG A 154 -3.75 -21.16 2.67
CA ARG A 154 -5.09 -20.65 2.43
C ARG A 154 -5.07 -19.11 2.50
N PRO A 155 -5.03 -18.43 1.34
CA PRO A 155 -5.10 -16.96 1.28
C PRO A 155 -6.40 -16.39 1.87
N GLU A 156 -6.35 -15.19 2.44
CA GLU A 156 -7.53 -14.45 2.94
C GLU A 156 -8.22 -13.61 1.84
N LEU A 157 -8.10 -14.06 0.61
CA LEU A 157 -8.89 -13.67 -0.54
C LEU A 157 -9.40 -14.94 -1.23
N SER A 158 -10.54 -14.86 -1.87
CA SER A 158 -11.07 -15.93 -2.70
C SER A 158 -11.48 -15.40 -4.06
N GLN A 159 -11.46 -16.28 -5.06
CA GLN A 159 -11.93 -15.92 -6.39
C GLN A 159 -12.80 -17.02 -6.99
N GLY A 160 -13.62 -16.62 -7.97
CA GLY A 160 -14.42 -17.57 -8.72
C GLY A 160 -14.79 -17.02 -10.10
N THR A 161 -14.97 -17.91 -11.06
CA THR A 161 -15.36 -17.56 -12.43
C THR A 161 -16.86 -17.42 -12.53
N VAL A 162 -17.35 -16.35 -13.16
CA VAL A 162 -18.76 -16.11 -13.42
C VAL A 162 -19.23 -17.04 -14.52
N LEU A 163 -20.18 -17.93 -14.20
CA LEU A 163 -20.80 -18.86 -15.16
C LEU A 163 -22.10 -18.30 -15.72
N GLU A 164 -22.85 -17.55 -14.91
CA GLU A 164 -24.12 -16.94 -15.26
C GLU A 164 -24.27 -15.61 -14.50
N SER A 165 -24.87 -14.61 -15.14
CA SER A 165 -25.26 -13.35 -14.51
C SER A 165 -26.62 -12.92 -15.03
N ALA A 166 -27.57 -12.75 -14.10
CA ALA A 166 -28.94 -12.32 -14.40
C ALA A 166 -29.42 -11.31 -13.35
N PRO A 167 -30.51 -10.57 -13.60
CA PRO A 167 -31.06 -9.66 -12.61
C PRO A 167 -31.32 -10.37 -11.27
N GLY A 168 -30.73 -9.89 -10.20
CA GLY A 168 -30.88 -10.40 -8.84
C GLY A 168 -29.93 -11.54 -8.45
N HIS A 169 -29.14 -12.12 -9.35
CA HIS A 169 -28.18 -13.17 -8.98
C HIS A 169 -27.02 -13.34 -9.95
N VAL A 170 -25.97 -14.00 -9.45
CA VAL A 170 -24.83 -14.48 -10.21
C VAL A 170 -24.54 -15.94 -9.82
N VAL A 171 -24.10 -16.76 -10.79
CA VAL A 171 -23.60 -18.11 -10.55
C VAL A 171 -22.09 -18.13 -10.74
N VAL A 172 -21.36 -18.60 -9.72
CA VAL A 172 -19.90 -18.53 -9.69
C VAL A 172 -19.33 -19.91 -9.38
N GLN A 173 -18.35 -20.34 -10.18
CA GLN A 173 -17.49 -21.48 -9.90
C GLN A 173 -16.27 -21.02 -9.09
N MET A 174 -16.17 -21.43 -7.85
CA MET A 174 -15.02 -21.07 -7.00
C MET A 174 -13.73 -21.74 -7.47
N HIS A 175 -12.62 -21.02 -7.31
CA HIS A 175 -11.29 -21.51 -7.60
C HIS A 175 -10.87 -22.60 -6.57
N PRO A 176 -10.21 -23.71 -6.99
CA PRO A 176 -9.86 -24.79 -6.08
C PRO A 176 -9.00 -24.39 -4.88
N ASP A 177 -8.04 -23.46 -5.06
CA ASP A 177 -7.16 -22.98 -3.98
C ASP A 177 -7.91 -22.10 -2.96
N THR A 178 -9.11 -21.61 -3.31
CA THR A 178 -9.86 -20.68 -2.48
C THR A 178 -11.32 -21.12 -2.35
N PRO A 179 -11.57 -22.30 -1.72
CA PRO A 179 -12.90 -22.88 -1.59
C PRO A 179 -13.83 -21.99 -0.77
N ALA A 180 -15.14 -22.18 -0.99
CA ALA A 180 -16.21 -21.56 -0.23
C ALA A 180 -17.22 -22.60 0.19
N ALA A 181 -18.08 -22.23 1.15
CA ALA A 181 -19.20 -23.04 1.63
C ALA A 181 -20.44 -22.16 1.84
N VAL A 182 -21.58 -22.78 2.11
CA VAL A 182 -22.79 -22.06 2.52
C VAL A 182 -23.10 -22.42 3.97
N GLU A 183 -23.18 -21.39 4.82
CA GLU A 183 -23.63 -21.52 6.21
C GLU A 183 -24.78 -20.53 6.46
N ASN A 184 -25.89 -21.02 6.98
CA ASN A 184 -27.08 -20.22 7.26
C ASN A 184 -27.55 -19.38 6.06
N GLY A 185 -27.49 -19.96 4.84
CA GLY A 185 -27.88 -19.28 3.61
C GLY A 185 -26.92 -18.16 3.15
N ARG A 186 -25.70 -18.11 3.65
CA ARG A 186 -24.68 -17.12 3.29
C ARG A 186 -23.41 -17.81 2.80
N LEU A 187 -22.74 -17.17 1.83
CA LEU A 187 -21.42 -17.61 1.41
C LEU A 187 -20.40 -17.34 2.51
N VAL A 188 -19.63 -18.36 2.87
CA VAL A 188 -18.52 -18.28 3.81
C VAL A 188 -17.26 -18.85 3.19
N PHE A 189 -16.13 -18.39 3.67
CA PHE A 189 -14.80 -18.80 3.21
C PHE A 189 -14.08 -19.50 4.36
N PRO A 190 -14.02 -20.85 4.35
CA PRO A 190 -13.29 -21.60 5.35
C PRO A 190 -11.77 -21.47 5.12
N GLY A 191 -11.04 -21.42 6.21
CA GLY A 191 -9.58 -21.39 6.23
C GLY A 191 -9.01 -22.12 7.44
N GLU A 192 -7.71 -21.99 7.61
CA GLU A 192 -6.97 -22.65 8.71
C GLU A 192 -7.15 -21.87 10.00
N GLY A 193 -8.02 -22.37 10.88
CA GLY A 193 -8.37 -21.74 12.14
C GLY A 193 -9.34 -20.56 12.04
N TRP A 194 -9.97 -20.33 10.87
CA TRP A 194 -10.93 -19.25 10.67
C TRP A 194 -12.04 -19.61 9.66
N VAL A 195 -13.18 -18.94 9.80
CA VAL A 195 -14.24 -18.86 8.79
C VAL A 195 -14.61 -17.40 8.62
N GLN A 196 -14.53 -16.90 7.41
CA GLN A 196 -14.72 -15.47 7.11
C GLN A 196 -15.89 -15.26 6.16
N ARG A 197 -16.45 -14.04 6.17
CA ARG A 197 -17.50 -13.59 5.23
C ARG A 197 -16.95 -12.50 4.33
N GLY A 198 -17.41 -12.47 3.07
CA GLY A 198 -17.07 -11.41 2.13
C GLY A 198 -17.65 -10.06 2.55
N THR A 199 -16.85 -9.00 2.47
CA THR A 199 -17.24 -7.61 2.76
C THR A 199 -17.51 -6.81 1.48
N SER A 200 -16.86 -7.18 0.39
CA SER A 200 -17.02 -6.60 -0.95
C SER A 200 -16.56 -7.58 -2.02
N THR A 201 -16.90 -7.28 -3.26
CA THR A 201 -16.42 -8.04 -4.41
C THR A 201 -15.79 -7.11 -5.45
N MET A 202 -14.93 -7.67 -6.28
CA MET A 202 -14.29 -6.98 -7.40
C MET A 202 -14.34 -7.86 -8.63
N GLU A 203 -14.64 -7.27 -9.77
CA GLU A 203 -14.67 -8.00 -11.03
C GLU A 203 -13.36 -7.80 -11.79
N PHE A 204 -12.72 -8.89 -12.17
CA PHE A 204 -11.47 -8.93 -12.93
C PHE A 204 -11.70 -9.57 -14.29
N ASP A 205 -11.05 -9.02 -15.30
CA ASP A 205 -11.01 -9.59 -16.64
C ASP A 205 -9.82 -10.57 -16.72
N PRO A 206 -10.05 -11.85 -16.99
CA PRO A 206 -8.97 -12.85 -17.08
C PRO A 206 -8.02 -12.61 -18.27
N GLY A 207 -8.44 -11.89 -19.30
CA GLY A 207 -7.61 -11.55 -20.46
C GLY A 207 -6.55 -10.51 -20.11
N THR A 208 -6.93 -9.45 -19.41
CA THR A 208 -6.00 -8.42 -18.91
C THR A 208 -5.36 -8.79 -17.58
N ARG A 209 -5.94 -9.75 -16.85
CA ARG A 209 -5.57 -10.18 -15.50
C ARG A 209 -5.72 -9.10 -14.43
N GLY A 210 -6.50 -8.07 -14.68
CA GLY A 210 -6.73 -6.93 -13.79
C GLY A 210 -8.21 -6.59 -13.65
N PRO A 211 -8.53 -5.51 -12.92
CA PRO A 211 -9.90 -5.04 -12.80
C PRO A 211 -10.56 -4.85 -14.16
N ALA A 212 -11.81 -5.24 -14.27
CA ALA A 212 -12.56 -5.11 -15.50
C ALA A 212 -12.79 -3.63 -15.83
N TYR A 213 -12.70 -3.28 -17.11
CA TYR A 213 -12.86 -1.92 -17.60
C TYR A 213 -14.17 -1.26 -17.12
N ARG A 214 -14.07 -0.05 -16.55
CA ARG A 214 -15.16 0.75 -15.96
C ARG A 214 -15.91 0.00 -14.85
N ARG A 215 -15.19 -0.72 -14.01
CA ARG A 215 -15.74 -1.30 -12.80
C ARG A 215 -15.24 -0.57 -11.57
N GLU A 216 -16.07 -0.55 -10.56
CA GLU A 216 -15.82 -0.09 -9.21
C GLU A 216 -15.92 -1.25 -8.23
N ASP A 217 -15.72 -0.99 -6.95
CA ASP A 217 -16.02 -1.95 -5.89
C ASP A 217 -17.51 -2.29 -5.90
N LEU A 218 -17.79 -3.58 -5.85
CA LEU A 218 -19.15 -4.09 -5.78
C LEU A 218 -19.47 -4.53 -4.34
N PRO A 219 -20.72 -4.41 -3.90
CA PRO A 219 -21.11 -4.79 -2.54
C PRO A 219 -20.89 -6.29 -2.30
N ALA A 220 -20.90 -6.68 -1.03
CA ALA A 220 -20.97 -8.09 -0.64
C ALA A 220 -22.21 -8.75 -1.25
N VAL A 221 -22.07 -10.02 -1.62
CA VAL A 221 -23.19 -10.83 -2.10
C VAL A 221 -24.20 -11.13 -0.97
N GLY A 222 -25.45 -11.32 -1.36
CA GLY A 222 -26.57 -11.62 -0.45
C GLY A 222 -26.63 -13.10 -0.04
N ALA A 223 -27.82 -13.69 -0.19
CA ALA A 223 -28.03 -15.11 0.09
C ALA A 223 -27.27 -15.97 -0.92
N ALA A 224 -26.86 -17.15 -0.46
CA ALA A 224 -26.09 -18.10 -1.25
C ALA A 224 -26.71 -19.49 -1.19
N THR A 225 -26.73 -20.18 -2.32
CA THR A 225 -27.13 -21.60 -2.43
C THR A 225 -26.07 -22.37 -3.21
N LEU A 226 -25.79 -23.61 -2.78
CA LEU A 226 -24.93 -24.52 -3.50
C LEU A 226 -25.70 -25.11 -4.69
N VAL A 227 -25.17 -24.98 -5.89
CA VAL A 227 -25.74 -25.53 -7.13
C VAL A 227 -25.15 -26.91 -7.43
N SER A 228 -23.83 -27.01 -7.35
CA SER A 228 -23.07 -28.24 -7.49
C SER A 228 -21.71 -28.07 -6.79
N PRO A 229 -20.89 -29.10 -6.61
CA PRO A 229 -19.59 -28.95 -5.92
C PRO A 229 -18.77 -27.78 -6.46
N GLY A 230 -18.50 -26.80 -5.57
CA GLY A 230 -17.77 -25.58 -5.87
C GLY A 230 -18.52 -24.52 -6.71
N VAL A 231 -19.79 -24.75 -7.08
CA VAL A 231 -20.62 -23.81 -7.82
C VAL A 231 -21.71 -23.24 -6.92
N PHE A 232 -21.80 -21.93 -6.85
CA PHE A 232 -22.73 -21.22 -5.97
C PHE A 232 -23.57 -20.22 -6.75
N ARG A 233 -24.86 -20.18 -6.45
CA ARG A 233 -25.76 -19.11 -6.84
C ARG A 233 -25.82 -18.09 -5.71
N LEU A 234 -25.52 -16.84 -6.03
CA LEU A 234 -25.35 -15.74 -5.08
C LEU A 234 -26.34 -14.62 -5.43
N GLU A 235 -27.12 -14.17 -4.46
CA GLU A 235 -27.97 -12.99 -4.66
C GLU A 235 -27.11 -11.73 -4.73
N THR A 236 -27.37 -10.88 -5.73
CA THR A 236 -26.69 -9.61 -5.91
C THR A 236 -27.51 -8.68 -6.79
N LYS A 237 -27.39 -7.37 -6.55
CA LYS A 237 -27.92 -6.33 -7.44
C LYS A 237 -26.90 -5.92 -8.50
N ALA A 238 -25.64 -6.30 -8.33
CA ALA A 238 -24.59 -6.01 -9.30
C ALA A 238 -24.68 -6.98 -10.49
N GLY A 239 -24.54 -6.44 -11.71
CA GLY A 239 -24.36 -7.27 -12.90
C GLY A 239 -22.89 -7.61 -13.07
N TYR A 240 -22.57 -8.87 -13.31
CA TYR A 240 -21.22 -9.35 -13.65
C TYR A 240 -21.16 -9.78 -15.11
N ARG A 241 -19.96 -9.79 -15.70
CA ARG A 241 -19.75 -10.32 -17.05
C ARG A 241 -19.43 -11.81 -16.98
N VAL A 242 -20.16 -12.62 -17.74
CA VAL A 242 -19.89 -14.08 -17.85
C VAL A 242 -18.47 -14.29 -18.39
N GLY A 243 -17.74 -15.20 -17.77
CA GLY A 243 -16.34 -15.47 -18.06
C GLY A 243 -15.34 -14.64 -17.24
N ASN A 244 -15.77 -13.52 -16.65
CA ASN A 244 -14.91 -12.76 -15.74
C ASN A 244 -14.75 -13.47 -14.39
N VAL A 245 -13.80 -12.99 -13.61
CA VAL A 245 -13.46 -13.51 -12.28
C VAL A 245 -13.94 -12.53 -11.23
N VAL A 246 -14.71 -13.02 -10.27
CA VAL A 246 -15.08 -12.28 -9.06
C VAL A 246 -14.04 -12.56 -7.98
N ILE A 247 -13.43 -11.52 -7.45
CA ILE A 247 -12.58 -11.60 -6.27
C ILE A 247 -13.44 -11.21 -5.07
N PHE A 248 -13.49 -12.09 -4.08
CA PHE A 248 -14.19 -11.88 -2.82
C PHE A 248 -13.17 -11.40 -1.78
N ARG A 249 -13.33 -10.18 -1.33
CA ARG A 249 -12.56 -9.63 -0.24
C ARG A 249 -13.20 -10.04 1.07
N HIS A 250 -12.51 -10.81 1.86
CA HIS A 250 -12.97 -11.29 3.17
C HIS A 250 -11.88 -11.14 4.22
N GLY A 251 -12.18 -11.43 5.47
CA GLY A 251 -11.27 -11.19 6.59
C GLY A 251 -11.10 -9.72 6.95
N ALA A 252 -10.08 -9.43 7.72
CA ALA A 252 -9.72 -8.11 8.19
C ALA A 252 -8.26 -7.79 7.83
N ARG A 253 -7.91 -6.50 7.73
CA ARG A 253 -6.54 -6.04 7.44
C ARG A 253 -5.70 -6.13 8.73
N THR A 254 -5.25 -7.32 9.13
CA THR A 254 -4.66 -7.52 10.46
C THR A 254 -3.15 -7.79 10.46
N HIS A 255 -2.63 -8.51 9.48
CA HIS A 255 -1.24 -8.99 9.47
C HIS A 255 -0.57 -8.73 8.12
N ALA A 256 0.60 -8.13 8.14
CA ALA A 256 1.42 -7.93 6.94
C ALA A 256 2.14 -9.22 6.52
N VAL A 257 2.52 -9.33 5.24
CA VAL A 257 3.43 -10.39 4.76
C VAL A 257 4.76 -10.32 5.50
N LEU A 258 5.32 -9.12 5.58
CA LEU A 258 6.58 -8.84 6.26
C LEU A 258 6.47 -7.49 6.96
N LEU A 259 6.85 -7.45 8.23
CA LEU A 259 6.98 -6.23 9.01
C LEU A 259 8.45 -5.87 9.22
N VAL A 260 8.83 -4.63 8.86
CA VAL A 260 10.08 -3.99 9.29
C VAL A 260 9.75 -2.90 10.29
N HIS A 261 10.08 -3.11 11.56
CA HIS A 261 9.71 -2.22 12.65
C HIS A 261 10.93 -1.70 13.41
N ARG A 262 11.09 -0.38 13.50
CA ARG A 262 12.19 0.29 14.24
C ARG A 262 13.58 -0.31 13.94
N SER A 263 13.81 -0.65 12.68
CA SER A 263 15.02 -1.32 12.21
C SER A 263 15.82 -0.41 11.27
N GLN A 264 17.11 -0.73 11.10
CA GLN A 264 18.02 0.03 10.25
C GLN A 264 18.60 -0.85 9.15
N ASN A 265 18.64 -0.32 7.91
CA ASN A 265 19.25 -0.98 6.75
C ASN A 265 18.70 -2.41 6.51
N THR A 266 17.42 -2.51 6.16
CA THR A 266 16.80 -3.78 5.78
C THR A 266 16.75 -3.92 4.26
N THR A 267 17.25 -5.03 3.75
CA THR A 267 17.28 -5.36 2.32
C THR A 267 16.49 -6.63 2.03
N LEU A 268 15.58 -6.55 1.05
CA LEU A 268 14.95 -7.70 0.40
C LEU A 268 15.54 -7.82 -1.01
N GLU A 269 16.02 -9.01 -1.37
CA GLU A 269 16.65 -9.27 -2.67
C GLU A 269 16.17 -10.60 -3.25
N SER A 270 15.58 -10.58 -4.45
CA SER A 270 15.06 -11.79 -5.11
C SER A 270 14.07 -12.55 -4.20
N VAL A 271 13.06 -11.84 -3.68
CA VAL A 271 11.99 -12.38 -2.84
C VAL A 271 10.66 -12.23 -3.58
N ASP A 272 9.90 -13.32 -3.68
CA ASP A 272 8.55 -13.29 -4.21
C ASP A 272 7.52 -13.46 -3.10
N ALA A 273 6.40 -12.75 -3.19
CA ALA A 273 5.24 -12.93 -2.34
C ALA A 273 3.98 -13.13 -3.20
N TYR A 274 3.07 -14.02 -2.76
CA TYR A 274 1.91 -14.42 -3.54
C TYR A 274 0.56 -14.25 -2.84
N ALA A 275 0.56 -14.02 -1.54
CA ALA A 275 -0.65 -13.78 -0.74
C ALA A 275 -0.33 -12.99 0.55
N SER A 276 -1.38 -12.51 1.24
CA SER A 276 -1.28 -11.87 2.56
C SER A 276 -2.57 -12.04 3.37
N CYS A 277 -2.47 -11.75 4.69
CA CYS A 277 -3.60 -11.59 5.60
C CYS A 277 -3.90 -10.10 5.90
N GLY A 278 -3.55 -9.20 4.99
CA GLY A 278 -3.67 -7.75 5.12
C GLY A 278 -2.72 -7.06 4.17
N LEU A 279 -1.87 -6.17 4.70
CA LEU A 279 -0.82 -5.50 3.93
C LEU A 279 0.24 -6.50 3.41
N GLY A 280 0.91 -6.11 2.36
CA GLY A 280 2.10 -6.79 1.86
C GLY A 280 3.33 -6.55 2.74
N PHE A 281 4.32 -5.86 2.20
CA PHE A 281 5.49 -5.43 2.96
C PHE A 281 5.15 -4.14 3.71
N LEU A 282 5.21 -4.18 5.02
CA LEU A 282 5.03 -3.01 5.88
C LEU A 282 6.35 -2.62 6.52
N ALA A 283 6.80 -1.40 6.26
CA ALA A 283 7.90 -0.80 6.99
C ALA A 283 7.40 0.40 7.79
N GLN A 284 7.70 0.43 9.08
CA GLN A 284 7.30 1.54 9.94
C GLN A 284 8.41 1.94 10.90
N HIS A 285 8.57 3.25 11.08
CA HIS A 285 9.53 3.87 12.01
C HIS A 285 10.97 3.35 11.83
N SER A 286 11.32 2.98 10.61
CA SER A 286 12.59 2.34 10.25
C SER A 286 13.45 3.26 9.38
N ASP A 287 14.74 2.97 9.27
CA ASP A 287 15.71 3.80 8.57
C ASP A 287 16.48 2.98 7.52
N GLY A 288 16.36 3.36 6.24
CA GLY A 288 17.04 2.69 5.14
C GLY A 288 16.40 1.34 4.74
N LEU A 289 15.72 1.33 3.62
CA LEU A 289 15.01 0.17 3.08
C LEU A 289 15.40 -0.05 1.63
N ARG A 290 15.69 -1.29 1.25
CA ARG A 290 16.00 -1.65 -0.13
C ARG A 290 15.21 -2.87 -0.55
N PHE A 291 14.49 -2.73 -1.66
CA PHE A 291 13.78 -3.80 -2.36
C PHE A 291 14.41 -3.94 -3.75
N ASN A 292 15.08 -5.03 -4.00
CA ASN A 292 15.73 -5.32 -5.27
C ASN A 292 15.28 -6.67 -5.83
N GLN A 293 14.78 -6.69 -7.07
CA GLN A 293 14.24 -7.90 -7.70
C GLN A 293 13.14 -8.58 -6.85
N VAL A 294 12.34 -7.80 -6.14
CA VAL A 294 11.20 -8.30 -5.37
C VAL A 294 9.96 -8.35 -6.27
N ARG A 295 9.24 -9.48 -6.21
CA ARG A 295 7.99 -9.62 -6.95
C ARG A 295 6.85 -9.89 -5.98
N TYR A 296 5.84 -9.03 -5.99
CA TYR A 296 4.60 -9.29 -5.29
C TYR A 296 3.50 -9.43 -6.34
N ILE A 297 3.18 -10.67 -6.68
CA ILE A 297 2.40 -11.03 -7.86
C ILE A 297 1.44 -12.18 -7.55
N PRO A 298 0.36 -12.38 -8.32
CA PRO A 298 -0.42 -13.60 -8.26
C PRO A 298 0.47 -14.83 -8.46
N LYS A 299 0.25 -15.89 -7.67
CA LYS A 299 1.09 -17.10 -7.71
C LYS A 299 1.16 -17.68 -9.12
N PRO A 300 2.36 -17.80 -9.70
CA PRO A 300 2.53 -18.38 -11.04
C PRO A 300 1.96 -19.81 -11.13
N GLY A 301 1.26 -20.11 -12.23
CA GLY A 301 0.70 -21.43 -12.50
C GLY A 301 -0.53 -21.82 -11.67
N SER A 302 -0.95 -21.03 -10.69
CA SER A 302 -2.12 -21.34 -9.87
C SER A 302 -3.46 -20.94 -10.51
N GLY A 303 -3.46 -19.99 -11.45
CA GLY A 303 -4.68 -19.38 -11.97
C GLY A 303 -5.24 -18.24 -11.10
N ARG A 304 -4.62 -17.93 -9.96
CA ARG A 304 -4.99 -16.76 -9.14
C ARG A 304 -4.74 -15.45 -9.91
N LEU A 305 -5.65 -14.47 -9.75
CA LEU A 305 -5.52 -13.12 -10.30
C LEU A 305 -5.18 -12.08 -9.22
N PHE A 306 -5.18 -12.45 -7.97
CA PHE A 306 -4.83 -11.61 -6.83
C PHE A 306 -3.49 -12.01 -6.20
N SER A 307 -2.86 -11.05 -5.52
CA SER A 307 -1.68 -11.25 -4.67
C SER A 307 -1.94 -10.72 -3.25
N SER A 308 -1.88 -9.41 -3.03
CA SER A 308 -2.14 -8.81 -1.72
C SER A 308 -3.63 -8.53 -1.48
N ARG A 309 -4.05 -8.68 -0.22
CA ARG A 309 -5.38 -8.28 0.21
C ARG A 309 -5.54 -6.74 0.26
N ASP A 310 -4.46 -6.05 0.52
CA ASP A 310 -4.38 -4.59 0.60
C ASP A 310 -3.09 -4.11 -0.13
N ASP A 311 -2.40 -3.05 0.37
CA ASP A 311 -1.23 -2.46 -0.28
C ASP A 311 -0.08 -3.46 -0.46
N GLY A 312 0.71 -3.28 -1.52
CA GLY A 312 1.89 -4.09 -1.77
C GLY A 312 3.08 -3.74 -0.86
N LEU A 313 3.45 -2.46 -0.81
CA LEU A 313 4.48 -1.91 0.07
C LEU A 313 3.96 -0.64 0.76
N GLN A 314 3.81 -0.71 2.06
CA GLN A 314 3.43 0.41 2.92
C GLN A 314 4.65 0.90 3.70
N VAL A 315 5.00 2.17 3.58
CA VAL A 315 6.11 2.80 4.30
C VAL A 315 5.57 3.96 5.14
N SER A 316 5.49 3.77 6.44
CA SER A 316 4.88 4.72 7.38
C SER A 316 5.89 5.25 8.39
N GLY A 317 6.10 6.57 8.42
CA GLY A 317 6.95 7.23 9.40
C GLY A 317 8.41 6.76 9.39
N CYS A 318 8.93 6.34 8.25
CA CYS A 318 10.32 5.89 8.09
C CYS A 318 11.28 7.06 7.85
N LYS A 319 12.58 6.78 7.94
CA LYS A 319 13.69 7.72 7.72
C LYS A 319 14.63 7.20 6.61
N GLY A 320 15.66 7.98 6.31
CA GLY A 320 16.73 7.59 5.39
C GLY A 320 16.25 7.46 3.95
N ARG A 321 16.58 6.34 3.29
CA ARG A 321 16.25 6.10 1.89
C ARG A 321 15.44 4.83 1.71
N VAL A 322 14.36 4.94 0.95
CA VAL A 322 13.60 3.81 0.41
C VAL A 322 13.95 3.63 -1.05
N GLU A 323 14.47 2.47 -1.41
CA GLU A 323 14.85 2.12 -2.77
C GLU A 323 14.09 0.89 -3.24
N VAL A 324 13.35 1.03 -4.35
CA VAL A 324 12.64 -0.06 -5.05
C VAL A 324 13.20 -0.14 -6.45
N ASN A 325 13.82 -1.26 -6.80
CA ASN A 325 14.55 -1.41 -8.05
C ASN A 325 14.36 -2.81 -8.65
N HIS A 326 14.06 -2.88 -9.95
CA HIS A 326 13.78 -4.13 -10.66
C HIS A 326 12.66 -4.98 -10.02
N CYS A 327 11.64 -4.33 -9.46
CA CYS A 327 10.54 -4.99 -8.77
C CYS A 327 9.29 -5.14 -9.66
N ILE A 328 8.40 -6.06 -9.27
CA ILE A 328 7.09 -6.25 -9.93
C ILE A 328 6.01 -6.31 -8.86
N PHE A 329 5.02 -5.46 -8.98
CA PHE A 329 3.84 -5.40 -8.10
C PHE A 329 2.57 -5.53 -8.93
N GLU A 330 1.85 -6.64 -8.78
CA GLU A 330 0.64 -6.94 -9.57
C GLU A 330 -0.43 -7.65 -8.73
N GLY A 331 -1.70 -7.36 -9.02
CA GLY A 331 -2.84 -8.08 -8.46
C GLY A 331 -3.16 -7.75 -7.00
N MET A 332 -2.69 -6.61 -6.47
CA MET A 332 -3.09 -6.13 -5.14
C MET A 332 -4.51 -5.59 -5.15
N MET A 333 -5.17 -5.70 -3.99
CA MET A 333 -6.49 -5.09 -3.81
C MET A 333 -6.41 -3.67 -3.25
N ASP A 334 -5.25 -3.03 -3.30
CA ASP A 334 -5.01 -1.62 -3.01
C ASP A 334 -3.74 -1.15 -3.74
N ASP A 335 -3.02 -0.12 -3.23
CA ASP A 335 -1.87 0.48 -3.90
C ASP A 335 -0.63 -0.42 -3.89
N PRO A 336 0.10 -0.55 -5.00
CA PRO A 336 1.41 -1.20 -5.01
C PRO A 336 2.43 -0.60 -4.05
N ILE A 337 2.51 0.72 -3.96
CA ILE A 337 3.41 1.43 -3.05
C ILE A 337 2.71 2.64 -2.45
N ASN A 338 2.75 2.75 -1.12
CA ASN A 338 2.32 3.94 -0.39
C ASN A 338 3.42 4.36 0.61
N VAL A 339 3.88 5.63 0.51
CA VAL A 339 4.95 6.19 1.37
C VAL A 339 4.47 7.49 1.99
N HIS A 340 4.38 7.53 3.30
CA HIS A 340 3.88 8.69 4.04
C HIS A 340 4.43 8.79 5.47
N GLY A 341 4.33 9.98 6.06
CA GLY A 341 4.35 10.17 7.51
C GLY A 341 2.95 10.06 8.10
N THR A 342 2.79 10.48 9.35
CA THR A 342 1.48 10.50 10.03
C THR A 342 1.24 11.87 10.63
N TYR A 343 0.18 12.55 10.20
CA TYR A 343 -0.32 13.73 10.88
C TYR A 343 -0.89 13.37 12.25
N LEU A 344 -0.53 14.14 13.26
CA LEU A 344 -1.05 13.97 14.61
C LEU A 344 -1.96 15.16 14.97
N PRO A 345 -3.30 14.99 14.94
CA PRO A 345 -4.28 16.01 15.28
C PRO A 345 -4.10 16.59 16.67
N VAL A 346 -4.13 17.91 16.76
CA VAL A 346 -4.15 18.64 18.03
C VAL A 346 -5.59 18.73 18.53
N THR A 347 -5.84 18.26 19.74
CA THR A 347 -7.15 18.30 20.39
C THR A 347 -7.25 19.37 21.48
N GLY A 348 -6.13 19.88 21.96
CA GLY A 348 -6.10 20.92 22.97
C GLY A 348 -4.68 21.33 23.37
N ARG A 349 -4.61 22.25 24.31
CA ARG A 349 -3.37 22.77 24.87
C ARG A 349 -3.35 22.48 26.37
N VAL A 350 -2.23 21.96 26.86
CA VAL A 350 -2.02 21.67 28.30
C VAL A 350 -1.36 22.86 29.00
N ASP A 351 -0.29 23.38 28.36
CA ASP A 351 0.43 24.59 28.81
C ASP A 351 1.00 25.34 27.58
N ASP A 352 1.87 26.33 27.81
CA ASP A 352 2.45 27.14 26.71
C ASP A 352 3.33 26.35 25.74
N ARG A 353 3.81 25.16 26.12
CA ARG A 353 4.68 24.29 25.28
C ARG A 353 4.13 22.89 25.04
N THR A 354 3.03 22.52 25.70
CA THR A 354 2.51 21.15 25.63
C THR A 354 1.15 21.09 24.95
N LEU A 355 1.06 20.32 23.88
CA LEU A 355 -0.17 20.06 23.14
C LEU A 355 -0.73 18.68 23.50
N ARG A 356 -2.05 18.61 23.70
CA ARG A 356 -2.81 17.37 23.69
C ARG A 356 -3.12 16.98 22.25
N CYS A 357 -2.83 15.76 21.90
CA CYS A 357 -2.99 15.23 20.54
C CYS A 357 -3.73 13.90 20.56
N ARG A 358 -4.28 13.51 19.41
CA ARG A 358 -4.97 12.23 19.25
C ARG A 358 -4.72 11.68 17.85
N PHE A 359 -4.42 10.38 17.73
CA PHE A 359 -4.39 9.71 16.43
C PHE A 359 -5.76 9.77 15.75
N GLY A 360 -5.81 10.29 14.53
CA GLY A 360 -7.07 10.64 13.86
C GLY A 360 -7.74 9.48 13.13
N GLN A 361 -6.99 8.49 12.71
CA GLN A 361 -7.45 7.36 11.91
C GLN A 361 -7.55 6.09 12.77
N SER A 362 -8.60 5.29 12.60
CA SER A 362 -8.84 4.09 13.43
C SER A 362 -7.71 3.06 13.35
N GLN A 363 -7.07 2.92 12.20
CA GLN A 363 -5.93 2.02 11.99
C GLN A 363 -4.59 2.57 12.51
N SER A 364 -4.60 3.73 13.17
CA SER A 364 -3.47 4.28 13.93
C SER A 364 -3.59 4.02 15.43
N VAL A 365 -4.67 3.37 15.88
CA VAL A 365 -4.89 3.03 17.30
C VAL A 365 -3.84 2.02 17.77
N GLY A 366 -3.22 2.29 18.93
CA GLY A 366 -2.14 1.44 19.46
C GLY A 366 -0.75 1.77 18.92
N GLN A 367 -0.60 2.84 18.15
CA GLN A 367 0.71 3.32 17.74
C GLN A 367 1.50 3.80 18.97
N THR A 368 2.66 3.20 19.21
CA THR A 368 3.46 3.43 20.42
C THR A 368 4.54 4.49 20.26
N TRP A 369 4.72 5.04 19.06
CA TRP A 369 5.72 6.04 18.76
C TRP A 369 5.23 7.01 17.68
N TRP A 370 5.59 8.27 17.78
CA TRP A 370 5.37 9.25 16.74
C TRP A 370 6.57 10.19 16.54
N ALA A 371 7.31 10.51 17.60
CA ALA A 371 8.49 11.36 17.53
C ALA A 371 9.51 11.01 18.61
N ASP A 372 10.78 11.27 18.32
CA ASP A 372 11.88 11.26 19.27
C ASP A 372 12.20 12.68 19.79
N PRO A 373 12.76 12.85 20.99
CA PRO A 373 13.27 14.15 21.43
C PRO A 373 14.27 14.73 20.42
N GLY A 374 14.08 16.02 20.08
CA GLY A 374 14.87 16.72 19.09
C GLY A 374 14.31 16.69 17.67
N ASP A 375 13.31 15.84 17.37
CA ASP A 375 12.66 15.83 16.07
C ASP A 375 12.06 17.20 15.74
N ARG A 376 12.23 17.63 14.49
CA ARG A 376 11.61 18.84 13.96
C ARG A 376 10.16 18.56 13.62
N VAL A 377 9.27 19.43 14.07
CA VAL A 377 7.83 19.36 13.82
C VAL A 377 7.37 20.61 13.08
N GLU A 378 6.45 20.44 12.15
CA GLU A 378 5.69 21.53 11.53
C GLU A 378 4.26 21.55 12.08
N TYR A 379 3.73 22.77 12.24
CA TYR A 379 2.32 23.02 12.56
C TYR A 379 1.58 23.18 11.24
N VAL A 380 0.68 22.27 10.93
CA VAL A 380 -0.05 22.25 9.67
C VAL A 380 -1.53 22.53 9.91
N PHE A 381 -2.09 23.48 9.18
CA PHE A 381 -3.52 23.75 9.24
C PHE A 381 -4.27 22.72 8.40
N ARG A 382 -5.26 22.04 9.01
CA ARG A 382 -5.90 20.86 8.39
C ARG A 382 -6.61 21.16 7.08
N ASP A 383 -7.27 22.32 7.01
CA ASP A 383 -8.14 22.64 5.87
C ASP A 383 -7.36 23.09 4.63
N SER A 384 -6.15 23.63 4.80
CA SER A 384 -5.27 24.06 3.71
C SER A 384 -4.10 23.11 3.45
N VAL A 385 -3.78 22.22 4.40
CA VAL A 385 -2.59 21.33 4.38
C VAL A 385 -1.30 22.15 4.23
N LEU A 386 -1.26 23.35 4.83
CA LEU A 386 -0.13 24.27 4.80
C LEU A 386 0.56 24.36 6.17
N SER A 387 1.88 24.45 6.12
CA SER A 387 2.72 24.67 7.31
C SER A 387 2.75 26.14 7.72
N HIS A 388 2.49 26.41 8.99
CA HIS A 388 2.49 27.74 9.59
C HIS A 388 3.54 27.89 10.70
N GLY A 389 4.64 27.21 10.59
CA GLY A 389 5.75 27.33 11.51
C GLY A 389 6.28 25.99 11.98
N THR A 390 7.39 26.06 12.69
CA THR A 390 8.14 24.86 13.11
C THR A 390 8.54 24.93 14.57
N ASN A 391 8.72 23.77 15.19
CA ASN A 391 9.28 23.61 16.51
C ASN A 391 10.12 22.33 16.58
N ARG A 392 10.64 22.00 17.76
CA ARG A 392 11.26 20.71 18.05
C ARG A 392 10.54 20.02 19.19
N VAL A 393 10.47 18.70 19.13
CA VAL A 393 9.94 17.88 20.20
C VAL A 393 10.93 17.86 21.37
N GLU A 394 10.46 18.22 22.56
CA GLU A 394 11.18 17.99 23.82
C GLU A 394 10.86 16.58 24.35
N SER A 395 9.56 16.20 24.29
CA SER A 395 9.12 14.84 24.64
C SER A 395 7.80 14.49 23.98
N PHE A 396 7.63 13.18 23.72
CA PHE A 396 6.38 12.57 23.29
C PHE A 396 5.95 11.54 24.34
N ARG A 397 4.70 11.61 24.80
CA ARG A 397 4.17 10.72 25.82
C ARG A 397 2.77 10.23 25.45
N LEU A 398 2.60 8.93 25.30
CA LEU A 398 1.28 8.32 25.18
C LEU A 398 0.53 8.42 26.51
N LEU A 399 -0.76 8.71 26.43
CA LEU A 399 -1.69 8.72 27.56
C LEU A 399 -2.53 7.43 27.56
N ASN A 400 -2.86 6.95 26.37
CA ASN A 400 -3.57 5.70 26.10
C ASN A 400 -3.34 5.32 24.62
N ASP A 401 -4.05 4.33 24.09
CA ASP A 401 -3.90 3.83 22.72
C ASP A 401 -4.24 4.87 21.63
N LEU A 402 -4.89 5.99 21.98
CA LEU A 402 -5.35 7.02 21.05
C LEU A 402 -4.71 8.38 21.28
N GLU A 403 -4.44 8.73 22.52
CA GLU A 403 -4.07 10.09 22.91
C GLU A 403 -2.63 10.19 23.36
N ALA A 404 -2.02 11.32 23.05
CA ALA A 404 -0.66 11.63 23.42
C ALA A 404 -0.53 13.10 23.87
N GLU A 405 0.54 13.39 24.58
CA GLU A 405 1.05 14.75 24.80
C GLU A 405 2.37 14.90 24.06
N VAL A 406 2.49 16.03 23.37
CA VAL A 406 3.73 16.45 22.71
C VAL A 406 4.19 17.75 23.34
N ARG A 407 5.32 17.68 24.03
CA ARG A 407 5.97 18.87 24.59
C ARG A 407 6.99 19.41 23.61
N MET A 408 6.90 20.69 23.34
CA MET A 408 7.77 21.42 22.42
C MET A 408 8.92 22.09 23.15
N ALA A 409 10.06 22.22 22.49
CA ALA A 409 11.25 22.88 23.04
C ALA A 409 11.06 24.38 23.28
N THR A 410 10.20 25.02 22.50
CA THR A 410 9.87 26.45 22.64
C THR A 410 8.35 26.64 22.75
N PRO A 411 7.87 27.80 23.25
CA PRO A 411 6.45 28.06 23.29
C PRO A 411 5.75 27.87 21.95
N VAL A 412 4.57 27.27 22.00
CA VAL A 412 3.71 27.04 20.84
C VAL A 412 2.93 28.31 20.54
N PRO A 413 2.85 28.80 19.29
CA PRO A 413 2.02 29.95 18.92
C PRO A 413 0.57 29.81 19.42
N SER A 414 -0.04 30.90 19.81
CA SER A 414 -1.36 30.88 20.48
C SER A 414 -2.48 30.36 19.60
N GLU A 415 -2.38 30.52 18.31
CA GLU A 415 -3.34 30.07 17.30
C GLU A 415 -3.34 28.55 17.09
N ILE A 416 -2.25 27.86 17.46
CA ILE A 416 -2.14 26.41 17.27
C ILE A 416 -2.99 25.68 18.32
N GLY A 417 -4.00 24.97 17.87
CA GLY A 417 -4.97 24.27 18.70
C GLY A 417 -5.85 23.32 17.90
N GLN A 418 -7.11 23.24 18.25
CA GLN A 418 -8.08 22.43 17.50
C GLN A 418 -8.16 22.91 16.03
N GLY A 419 -8.19 21.99 15.08
CA GLY A 419 -8.12 22.29 13.64
C GLY A 419 -6.70 22.24 13.07
N TRP A 420 -5.70 21.98 13.91
CA TRP A 420 -4.30 21.82 13.50
C TRP A 420 -3.83 20.38 13.63
N VAL A 421 -2.81 20.04 12.87
CA VAL A 421 -2.08 18.78 13.02
C VAL A 421 -0.59 19.06 13.15
N LEU A 422 0.11 18.14 13.79
CA LEU A 422 1.56 18.13 13.86
C LEU A 422 2.09 17.18 12.78
N GLU A 423 3.16 17.60 12.10
CA GLU A 423 3.91 16.77 11.15
C GLU A 423 5.34 16.56 11.63
N ASN A 424 5.77 15.30 11.79
CA ASN A 424 7.15 14.99 12.16
C ASN A 424 8.04 14.98 10.92
N MET A 425 8.81 16.04 10.72
CA MET A 425 9.70 16.23 9.56
C MET A 425 10.89 15.27 9.53
N ASN A 426 11.17 14.55 10.61
CA ASN A 426 12.21 13.52 10.66
C ASN A 426 11.68 12.15 10.25
N ALA A 427 10.36 11.95 10.24
CA ALA A 427 9.71 10.69 9.91
C ALA A 427 9.33 10.58 8.41
N HIS A 428 10.22 11.02 7.54
CA HIS A 428 10.05 11.02 6.08
C HIS A 428 11.31 10.54 5.37
N PRO A 429 11.23 9.50 4.53
CA PRO A 429 12.35 9.02 3.74
C PRO A 429 12.50 9.78 2.42
N SER A 430 13.69 9.75 1.82
CA SER A 430 13.84 9.92 0.38
C SER A 430 13.42 8.64 -0.33
N VAL A 431 12.86 8.76 -1.55
CA VAL A 431 12.28 7.63 -2.27
C VAL A 431 12.89 7.52 -3.67
N ARG A 432 13.31 6.32 -4.07
CA ARG A 432 13.62 6.01 -5.45
C ARG A 432 12.92 4.74 -5.90
N VAL A 433 12.09 4.87 -6.92
CA VAL A 433 11.39 3.74 -7.57
C VAL A 433 11.86 3.68 -9.01
N ALA A 434 12.56 2.60 -9.39
CA ALA A 434 13.17 2.50 -10.70
C ALA A 434 13.09 1.10 -11.32
N ASN A 435 13.09 1.06 -12.66
CA ASN A 435 13.19 -0.18 -13.45
C ASN A 435 12.15 -1.24 -13.05
N SER A 436 10.98 -0.81 -12.62
CA SER A 436 9.96 -1.66 -11.99
C SER A 436 8.66 -1.64 -12.77
N ARG A 437 7.79 -2.62 -12.50
CA ARG A 437 6.49 -2.76 -13.14
C ARG A 437 5.37 -2.79 -12.11
N PHE A 438 4.30 -2.04 -12.39
CA PHE A 438 3.12 -1.89 -11.53
C PHE A 438 1.87 -2.08 -12.37
N GLY A 439 0.99 -3.00 -11.98
CA GLY A 439 -0.22 -3.21 -12.75
C GLY A 439 -1.20 -4.23 -12.19
N ASN A 440 -2.36 -4.27 -12.84
CA ASN A 440 -3.41 -5.23 -12.52
C ASN A 440 -3.91 -5.18 -11.06
N GLN A 441 -3.74 -4.04 -10.39
CA GLN A 441 -4.21 -3.80 -9.03
C GLN A 441 -5.53 -3.01 -9.03
N ARG A 442 -6.21 -3.04 -7.89
CA ARG A 442 -7.50 -2.37 -7.72
C ARG A 442 -7.40 -0.84 -7.71
N ALA A 443 -6.36 -0.28 -7.11
CA ALA A 443 -6.29 1.16 -6.85
C ALA A 443 -5.21 1.87 -7.69
N ARG A 444 -4.42 2.74 -7.06
CA ARG A 444 -3.40 3.57 -7.70
C ARG A 444 -2.09 2.79 -7.87
N GLY A 445 -1.10 3.39 -8.50
CA GLY A 445 0.24 2.81 -8.67
C GLY A 445 1.16 3.13 -7.49
N VAL A 446 1.86 4.26 -7.56
CA VAL A 446 2.75 4.74 -6.49
C VAL A 446 2.16 5.99 -5.86
N LEU A 447 1.84 5.90 -4.59
CA LEU A 447 1.42 7.01 -3.75
C LEU A 447 2.60 7.45 -2.87
N PHE A 448 2.87 8.74 -2.81
CA PHE A 448 3.88 9.25 -1.89
C PHE A 448 3.57 10.66 -1.40
N THR A 449 3.87 10.88 -0.12
CA THR A 449 3.77 12.15 0.57
C THR A 449 5.01 12.31 1.45
N THR A 450 6.07 12.90 0.92
CA THR A 450 7.33 13.14 1.65
C THR A 450 7.98 14.44 1.19
N PRO A 451 8.47 15.28 2.13
CA PRO A 451 9.21 16.50 1.80
C PRO A 451 10.65 16.22 1.34
N ARG A 452 11.08 14.96 1.32
CA ARG A 452 12.39 14.55 0.83
C ARG A 452 12.37 14.32 -0.67
N SER A 453 13.55 14.14 -1.27
CA SER A 453 13.67 13.88 -2.70
C SER A 453 12.99 12.57 -3.10
N VAL A 454 12.19 12.63 -4.17
CA VAL A 454 11.52 11.48 -4.79
C VAL A 454 11.94 11.36 -6.24
N VAL A 455 12.33 10.16 -6.66
CA VAL A 455 12.66 9.84 -8.05
C VAL A 455 11.88 8.60 -8.50
N ILE A 456 11.02 8.77 -9.51
CA ILE A 456 10.29 7.68 -10.15
C ILE A 456 10.73 7.60 -11.61
N GLU A 457 11.54 6.59 -11.96
CA GLU A 457 12.17 6.56 -13.28
C GLU A 457 12.24 5.17 -13.91
N ASN A 458 12.12 5.12 -15.25
CA ASN A 458 12.24 3.90 -16.06
C ASN A 458 11.24 2.79 -15.64
N ASN A 459 10.06 3.13 -15.14
CA ASN A 459 9.04 2.17 -14.74
C ASN A 459 7.97 2.01 -15.82
N THR A 460 7.25 0.89 -15.75
CA THR A 460 6.04 0.64 -16.55
C THR A 460 4.84 0.52 -15.63
N PHE A 461 3.78 1.26 -15.94
CA PHE A 461 2.53 1.28 -15.21
C PHE A 461 1.37 0.83 -16.10
N TYR A 462 0.52 -0.04 -15.56
CA TYR A 462 -0.76 -0.43 -16.10
C TYR A 462 -1.76 -0.53 -14.93
N THR A 463 -2.28 0.61 -14.51
CA THR A 463 -3.02 0.76 -13.23
C THR A 463 -4.49 1.04 -13.47
N SER A 464 -5.35 0.50 -12.63
CA SER A 464 -6.79 0.78 -12.73
C SER A 464 -7.16 2.22 -12.37
N GLY A 465 -6.43 2.82 -11.43
CA GLY A 465 -6.49 4.24 -11.09
C GLY A 465 -5.27 5.01 -11.57
N SER A 466 -5.00 6.16 -10.96
CA SER A 466 -3.81 6.97 -11.23
C SER A 466 -2.53 6.16 -11.05
N ALA A 467 -1.61 6.26 -12.00
CA ALA A 467 -0.34 5.56 -11.91
C ALA A 467 0.58 6.14 -10.83
N VAL A 468 0.53 7.46 -10.66
CA VAL A 468 1.25 8.17 -9.60
C VAL A 468 0.28 9.14 -8.93
N LEU A 469 0.21 9.06 -7.61
CA LEU A 469 -0.54 10.01 -6.81
C LEU A 469 0.39 10.72 -5.81
N ILE A 470 0.35 12.04 -5.83
CA ILE A 470 0.92 12.92 -4.81
C ILE A 470 -0.27 13.49 -4.04
N ASN A 471 -0.39 13.14 -2.79
CA ASN A 471 -1.51 13.54 -1.94
C ASN A 471 -1.01 14.36 -0.74
N GLY A 472 -1.82 14.53 0.25
CA GLY A 472 -1.63 15.13 1.56
C GLY A 472 -3.00 15.21 2.20
N ASP A 473 -3.24 14.42 3.25
CA ASP A 473 -4.57 14.29 3.86
C ASP A 473 -4.51 14.44 5.37
N ALA A 474 -4.96 15.58 5.87
CA ALA A 474 -5.08 15.86 7.30
C ALA A 474 -6.50 15.61 7.86
N ASN A 475 -7.42 15.03 7.09
CA ASN A 475 -8.84 14.94 7.43
C ASN A 475 -9.43 13.51 7.40
N GLY A 476 -8.88 12.61 6.58
CA GLY A 476 -9.37 11.23 6.41
C GLY A 476 -8.34 10.20 6.86
N TRP A 477 -7.30 10.00 6.06
CA TRP A 477 -6.26 9.02 6.35
C TRP A 477 -5.16 9.54 7.27
N PHE A 478 -5.01 10.85 7.40
CA PHE A 478 -3.94 11.51 8.17
C PHE A 478 -2.54 11.14 7.69
N GLU A 479 -2.41 10.89 6.40
CA GLU A 479 -1.13 10.62 5.75
C GLU A 479 -0.43 11.94 5.46
N SER A 480 0.73 12.13 6.09
CA SER A 480 1.45 13.40 6.09
C SER A 480 2.58 13.45 5.09
N GLY A 481 2.92 14.63 4.68
CA GLY A 481 4.10 14.97 3.89
C GLY A 481 3.78 15.84 2.67
N ALA A 482 4.08 17.13 2.75
CA ALA A 482 4.07 18.00 1.57
C ALA A 482 5.28 17.66 0.69
N VAL A 483 5.07 17.36 -0.60
CA VAL A 483 6.17 17.07 -1.55
C VAL A 483 6.90 18.36 -1.91
N ARG A 484 8.23 18.34 -1.81
CA ARG A 484 9.11 19.52 -2.04
C ARG A 484 10.13 19.32 -3.16
N ASP A 485 10.37 18.11 -3.59
CA ASP A 485 11.29 17.78 -4.69
C ASP A 485 10.94 16.41 -5.26
N ALA A 486 10.32 16.38 -6.45
CA ALA A 486 9.98 15.14 -7.12
C ALA A 486 10.36 15.15 -8.60
N VAL A 487 10.87 14.03 -9.09
CA VAL A 487 11.17 13.77 -10.49
C VAL A 487 10.47 12.50 -10.94
N ILE A 488 9.57 12.62 -11.90
CA ILE A 488 8.88 11.51 -12.55
C ILE A 488 9.34 11.50 -14.00
N ARG A 489 10.23 10.56 -14.37
CA ARG A 489 10.87 10.61 -15.69
C ARG A 489 11.07 9.25 -16.35
N LYS A 490 11.04 9.26 -17.69
CA LYS A 490 11.32 8.08 -18.52
C LYS A 490 10.45 6.88 -18.17
N ASN A 491 9.26 7.10 -17.63
CA ASN A 491 8.28 6.05 -17.36
C ASN A 491 7.38 5.83 -18.58
N THR A 492 6.82 4.64 -18.69
CA THR A 492 5.77 4.30 -19.66
C THR A 492 4.49 4.02 -18.90
N PHE A 493 3.46 4.79 -19.17
CA PHE A 493 2.11 4.64 -18.64
C PHE A 493 1.23 4.05 -19.73
N ILE A 494 0.58 2.91 -19.47
CA ILE A 494 -0.20 2.18 -20.47
C ILE A 494 -1.63 2.02 -19.97
N ASN A 495 -2.60 2.65 -20.63
CA ASN A 495 -4.02 2.54 -20.32
C ASN A 495 -4.37 2.65 -18.82
N CYS A 496 -3.67 3.53 -18.10
CA CYS A 496 -4.01 3.82 -16.70
C CYS A 496 -5.38 4.51 -16.61
N ASN A 497 -6.02 4.51 -15.43
CA ASN A 497 -7.37 5.00 -15.17
C ASN A 497 -8.45 4.21 -15.95
N GLN A 498 -8.26 2.92 -16.16
CA GLN A 498 -9.21 2.09 -16.93
C GLN A 498 -10.38 1.57 -16.09
N ALA A 499 -10.30 1.59 -14.76
CA ALA A 499 -11.36 1.19 -13.85
C ALA A 499 -11.81 2.37 -12.96
N ASP A 500 -13.01 2.29 -12.42
CA ASP A 500 -13.62 3.35 -11.60
C ASP A 500 -13.37 3.14 -10.10
N TYR A 501 -12.19 2.63 -9.76
CA TYR A 501 -11.74 2.48 -8.38
C TYR A 501 -11.01 3.73 -7.94
N GLN A 502 -11.57 4.48 -6.99
CA GLN A 502 -10.98 5.58 -6.22
C GLN A 502 -10.04 6.56 -6.98
N PHE A 503 -10.31 7.83 -6.90
CA PHE A 503 -9.37 8.94 -7.14
C PHE A 503 -8.56 8.86 -8.44
N CYS A 504 -9.27 8.80 -9.57
CA CYS A 504 -8.67 8.74 -10.88
C CYS A 504 -8.80 10.09 -11.58
N GLU A 505 -8.17 11.15 -11.07
CA GLU A 505 -8.25 12.48 -11.71
C GLU A 505 -7.46 12.52 -13.03
N ALA A 506 -6.33 11.85 -13.08
CA ALA A 506 -5.48 11.71 -14.27
C ALA A 506 -4.49 10.54 -14.09
N VAL A 507 -3.71 10.24 -15.13
CA VAL A 507 -2.62 9.24 -15.04
C VAL A 507 -1.61 9.61 -13.96
N ILE A 508 -1.22 10.89 -13.89
CA ILE A 508 -0.49 11.47 -12.76
C ILE A 508 -1.42 12.48 -12.08
N SER A 509 -1.70 12.27 -10.81
CA SER A 509 -2.53 13.16 -9.99
C SER A 509 -1.70 13.78 -8.88
N ILE A 510 -1.78 15.09 -8.74
CA ILE A 510 -1.27 15.86 -7.60
C ILE A 510 -2.51 16.48 -6.97
N ASP A 511 -3.01 15.86 -5.91
CA ASP A 511 -4.37 16.06 -5.42
C ASP A 511 -4.41 16.06 -3.88
N PRO A 512 -3.90 17.15 -3.25
CA PRO A 512 -3.96 17.30 -1.80
C PRO A 512 -5.41 17.53 -1.35
N VAL A 513 -5.79 16.99 -0.20
CA VAL A 513 -7.15 17.18 0.38
C VAL A 513 -7.26 18.57 1.01
N VAL A 514 -7.51 19.58 0.18
CA VAL A 514 -7.61 20.99 0.57
C VAL A 514 -9.08 21.44 0.55
N SER A 515 -9.65 21.73 1.69
CA SER A 515 -11.02 22.25 1.81
C SER A 515 -11.11 23.77 1.86
N LYS A 516 -10.04 24.43 2.34
CA LYS A 516 -9.94 25.89 2.41
C LYS A 516 -8.56 26.34 1.91
N PRO A 517 -8.41 26.56 0.59
CA PRO A 517 -7.16 27.02 0.02
C PRO A 517 -6.81 28.44 0.50
N GLU A 518 -5.54 28.65 0.77
CA GLU A 518 -5.00 29.97 1.13
C GLU A 518 -4.39 30.65 -0.11
N PRO A 519 -4.85 31.83 -0.51
CA PRO A 519 -4.33 32.53 -1.69
C PRO A 519 -2.81 32.73 -1.62
N GLY A 520 -2.12 32.43 -2.74
CA GLY A 520 -0.67 32.60 -2.85
C GLY A 520 0.17 31.56 -2.10
N SER A 521 -0.44 30.56 -1.47
CA SER A 521 0.23 29.46 -0.77
C SER A 521 -0.04 28.13 -1.43
N TYR A 522 0.94 27.22 -1.41
CA TYR A 522 0.90 25.97 -2.17
C TYR A 522 1.36 24.79 -1.32
N SER A 523 0.60 23.69 -1.39
CA SER A 523 0.87 22.49 -0.59
C SER A 523 2.13 21.75 -1.06
N HIS A 524 2.37 21.72 -2.37
CA HIS A 524 3.51 21.03 -2.98
C HIS A 524 4.42 21.98 -3.76
N SER A 525 5.65 21.54 -4.03
CA SER A 525 6.59 22.36 -4.83
C SER A 525 7.63 21.55 -5.57
N ASN A 526 8.23 22.16 -6.60
CA ASN A 526 9.36 21.66 -7.37
C ASN A 526 9.14 20.23 -7.91
N ILE A 527 8.11 20.06 -8.74
CA ILE A 527 7.75 18.78 -9.34
C ILE A 527 8.11 18.79 -10.82
N ARG A 528 8.84 17.77 -11.27
CA ARG A 528 9.30 17.62 -12.66
C ARG A 528 8.76 16.31 -13.24
N ILE A 529 8.01 16.42 -14.33
CA ILE A 529 7.44 15.30 -15.08
C ILE A 529 8.07 15.34 -16.48
N GLU A 530 9.07 14.48 -16.71
CA GLU A 530 9.99 14.67 -17.82
C GLU A 530 10.19 13.39 -18.64
N HIS A 531 10.12 13.52 -19.97
CA HIS A 531 10.46 12.44 -20.90
C HIS A 531 9.71 11.12 -20.67
N ASN A 532 8.47 11.21 -20.20
CA ASN A 532 7.59 10.06 -20.04
C ASN A 532 6.81 9.78 -21.33
N THR A 533 6.36 8.54 -21.48
CA THR A 533 5.44 8.14 -22.55
C THR A 533 4.11 7.73 -21.94
N PHE A 534 3.05 8.45 -22.30
CA PHE A 534 1.67 8.16 -21.92
C PHE A 534 0.95 7.53 -23.09
N LYS A 535 0.78 6.20 -23.06
CA LYS A 535 -0.07 5.46 -24.00
C LYS A 535 -1.45 5.38 -23.38
N THR A 536 -2.37 6.22 -23.83
CA THR A 536 -3.67 6.41 -23.17
C THR A 536 -4.85 6.30 -24.13
N PHE A 537 -5.92 5.67 -23.67
CA PHE A 537 -7.19 5.59 -24.37
C PHE A 537 -8.10 6.79 -24.09
N ASP A 538 -7.82 7.61 -23.05
CA ASP A 538 -8.65 8.76 -22.64
C ASP A 538 -7.82 10.02 -22.51
N ALA A 539 -8.46 11.16 -22.22
CA ALA A 539 -7.83 12.47 -22.23
C ALA A 539 -6.89 12.73 -21.02
N PRO A 540 -7.26 12.47 -19.76
CA PRO A 540 -6.54 13.02 -18.60
C PRO A 540 -5.16 12.37 -18.39
N VAL A 541 -4.11 13.14 -18.61
CA VAL A 541 -2.72 12.73 -18.41
C VAL A 541 -2.16 13.28 -17.11
N LEU A 542 -2.41 14.58 -16.83
CA LEU A 542 -1.96 15.25 -15.62
C LEU A 542 -3.10 16.06 -14.99
N TYR A 543 -3.32 15.85 -13.72
CA TYR A 543 -4.04 16.76 -12.83
C TYR A 543 -3.06 17.27 -11.76
N ALA A 544 -3.07 18.57 -11.51
CA ALA A 544 -2.25 19.15 -10.45
C ALA A 544 -2.98 20.29 -9.77
N GLU A 545 -3.09 20.17 -8.44
CA GLU A 545 -3.64 21.19 -7.56
C GLU A 545 -2.60 21.66 -6.55
N SER A 546 -2.55 22.97 -6.32
CA SER A 546 -1.77 23.59 -5.24
C SER A 546 -0.26 23.29 -5.32
N VAL A 547 0.34 23.54 -6.49
CA VAL A 547 1.77 23.30 -6.76
C VAL A 547 2.50 24.60 -7.14
N ASP A 548 3.61 24.89 -6.46
CA ASP A 548 4.55 25.93 -6.87
C ASP A 548 5.79 25.32 -7.54
N GLY A 549 5.99 25.61 -8.83
CA GLY A 549 7.10 25.06 -9.60
C GLY A 549 6.80 23.67 -10.16
N LEU A 550 6.00 23.60 -11.24
CA LEU A 550 5.68 22.38 -11.98
C LEU A 550 6.28 22.44 -13.39
N ASN A 551 7.07 21.43 -13.73
CA ASN A 551 7.63 21.29 -15.07
C ASN A 551 7.10 20.03 -15.77
N PHE A 552 6.37 20.20 -16.87
CA PHE A 552 5.92 19.10 -17.74
C PHE A 552 6.67 19.21 -19.08
N THR A 553 7.75 18.41 -19.23
CA THR A 553 8.74 18.67 -20.28
C THR A 553 9.10 17.40 -21.07
N GLY A 554 9.10 17.50 -22.41
CA GLY A 554 9.57 16.44 -23.30
C GLY A 554 8.76 15.14 -23.24
N ASN A 555 7.53 15.19 -22.77
CA ASN A 555 6.65 14.02 -22.65
C ASN A 555 6.01 13.68 -24.00
N THR A 556 5.72 12.40 -24.20
CA THR A 556 4.95 11.90 -25.36
C THR A 556 3.59 11.43 -24.89
N ILE A 557 2.53 11.85 -25.57
CA ILE A 557 1.17 11.36 -25.38
C ILE A 557 0.78 10.63 -26.66
N GLU A 558 0.52 9.33 -26.53
CA GLU A 558 0.16 8.44 -27.63
C GLU A 558 -1.25 7.92 -27.42
N ARG A 559 -2.12 8.06 -28.44
CA ARG A 559 -3.45 7.51 -28.39
C ARG A 559 -3.43 6.01 -28.57
N THR A 560 -4.08 5.28 -27.61
CA THR A 560 -4.47 3.88 -27.79
C THR A 560 -5.98 3.82 -28.09
N HIS A 561 -6.42 2.74 -28.70
CA HIS A 561 -7.84 2.47 -28.98
C HIS A 561 -8.33 1.23 -28.23
N ASP A 562 -7.63 0.83 -27.17
CA ASP A 562 -7.91 -0.40 -26.42
C ASP A 562 -9.21 -0.31 -25.63
N TYR A 563 -9.60 0.91 -25.23
CA TYR A 563 -10.84 1.18 -24.50
C TYR A 563 -11.54 2.41 -25.04
N LEU A 564 -12.86 2.50 -24.81
CA LEU A 564 -13.64 3.70 -25.09
C LEU A 564 -13.34 4.78 -24.02
N PRO A 565 -13.24 6.07 -24.39
CA PRO A 565 -13.06 7.16 -23.43
C PRO A 565 -14.27 7.28 -22.48
N TRP A 566 -14.05 7.43 -21.20
CA TRP A 566 -15.14 7.52 -20.22
C TRP A 566 -14.94 8.60 -19.14
N HIS A 567 -13.69 8.99 -18.87
CA HIS A 567 -13.38 9.91 -17.78
C HIS A 567 -14.12 11.25 -17.95
N PRO A 568 -14.66 11.84 -16.85
CA PRO A 568 -15.39 13.12 -16.93
C PRO A 568 -14.46 14.27 -17.35
N ARG A 569 -13.19 14.27 -16.96
CA ARG A 569 -12.19 15.26 -17.36
C ARG A 569 -11.79 15.06 -18.83
N LYS A 570 -11.91 16.11 -19.64
CA LYS A 570 -11.71 16.04 -21.11
C LYS A 570 -10.46 16.79 -21.58
N THR A 571 -9.59 17.18 -20.68
CA THR A 571 -8.33 17.89 -20.96
C THR A 571 -7.14 17.01 -20.61
N ALA A 572 -6.08 17.07 -21.44
CA ALA A 572 -4.87 16.28 -21.20
C ALA A 572 -4.11 16.76 -19.95
N VAL A 573 -4.10 18.07 -19.73
CA VAL A 573 -3.49 18.68 -18.55
C VAL A 573 -4.51 19.59 -17.87
N SER A 574 -4.73 19.36 -16.60
CA SER A 574 -5.59 20.21 -15.77
C SER A 574 -4.79 20.71 -14.57
N LEU A 575 -4.71 22.02 -14.44
CA LEU A 575 -4.04 22.71 -13.34
C LEU A 575 -5.10 23.47 -12.55
N ASP A 576 -5.03 23.41 -11.24
CA ASP A 576 -5.88 24.19 -10.34
C ASP A 576 -5.02 24.87 -9.29
N ARG A 577 -5.08 26.20 -9.23
CA ARG A 577 -4.31 26.99 -8.26
C ARG A 577 -2.83 26.56 -8.20
N CYS A 578 -2.15 26.54 -9.34
CA CYS A 578 -0.72 26.31 -9.43
C CYS A 578 0.04 27.60 -9.69
N ARG A 579 1.36 27.60 -9.51
CA ARG A 579 2.24 28.74 -9.81
C ARG A 579 3.56 28.26 -10.42
N ASN A 580 4.19 29.12 -11.24
CA ASN A 580 5.49 28.84 -11.86
C ASN A 580 5.46 27.53 -12.68
N VAL A 581 4.46 27.37 -13.54
CA VAL A 581 4.29 26.18 -14.37
C VAL A 581 4.96 26.35 -15.72
N THR A 582 5.71 25.33 -16.15
CA THR A 582 6.31 25.28 -17.49
C THR A 582 5.89 24.02 -18.22
N ILE A 583 5.30 24.17 -19.42
CA ILE A 583 4.93 23.08 -20.32
C ILE A 583 5.66 23.28 -21.63
N ARG A 584 6.50 22.30 -22.04
CA ARG A 584 7.26 22.41 -23.29
C ARG A 584 7.65 21.07 -23.88
N GLY A 585 7.76 21.02 -25.21
CA GLY A 585 8.29 19.89 -25.95
C GLY A 585 7.40 18.64 -25.89
N THR A 586 6.08 18.83 -25.70
CA THR A 586 5.12 17.73 -25.73
C THR A 586 4.94 17.20 -27.15
N ARG A 587 5.09 15.90 -27.32
CA ARG A 587 4.84 15.19 -28.57
C ARG A 587 3.49 14.47 -28.51
N LEU A 588 2.64 14.66 -29.51
CA LEU A 588 1.39 13.93 -29.68
C LEU A 588 1.54 12.88 -30.79
N VAL A 589 1.04 11.67 -30.54
CA VAL A 589 1.07 10.55 -31.50
C VAL A 589 -0.35 10.00 -31.65
N GLY A 590 -0.83 9.99 -32.89
CA GLY A 590 -2.21 9.61 -33.21
C GLY A 590 -3.22 10.73 -32.93
N ASP A 591 -4.48 10.36 -32.80
CA ASP A 591 -5.63 11.24 -32.58
C ASP A 591 -5.87 11.49 -31.07
N VAL A 592 -4.88 12.01 -30.38
CA VAL A 592 -4.91 12.27 -28.94
C VAL A 592 -6.14 13.07 -28.55
N LEU A 593 -6.85 12.62 -27.52
CA LEU A 593 -8.04 13.28 -27.01
C LEU A 593 -7.71 14.48 -26.14
N GLY A 594 -8.48 15.57 -26.34
CA GLY A 594 -8.41 16.76 -25.51
C GLY A 594 -7.00 17.31 -25.29
N PRO A 595 -6.20 17.56 -26.38
CA PRO A 595 -4.82 18.05 -26.24
C PRO A 595 -4.80 19.52 -25.79
N VAL A 596 -5.39 19.78 -24.64
CA VAL A 596 -5.67 21.10 -24.07
C VAL A 596 -5.13 21.17 -22.65
N VAL A 597 -4.64 22.34 -22.26
CA VAL A 597 -4.29 22.72 -20.89
C VAL A 597 -5.42 23.58 -20.34
N SER A 598 -6.04 23.17 -19.24
CA SER A 598 -6.95 23.97 -18.40
C SER A 598 -6.18 24.42 -17.16
N ALA A 599 -6.25 25.68 -16.80
CA ALA A 599 -5.39 26.24 -15.75
C ALA A 599 -6.08 27.30 -14.85
N PRO A 600 -7.28 27.00 -14.28
CA PRO A 600 -7.98 27.97 -13.43
C PRO A 600 -7.13 28.32 -12.19
N GLY A 601 -7.08 29.64 -11.88
CA GLY A 601 -6.34 30.14 -10.73
C GLY A 601 -4.83 29.89 -10.75
N THR A 602 -4.27 29.54 -11.92
CA THR A 602 -2.83 29.27 -12.07
C THR A 602 -2.08 30.53 -12.49
N GLU A 603 -1.00 30.81 -11.77
CA GLU A 603 -0.15 31.97 -11.99
C GLU A 603 1.16 31.59 -12.69
N SER A 604 1.69 32.51 -13.51
CA SER A 604 3.01 32.35 -14.19
C SER A 604 3.10 31.04 -15.01
N LEU A 605 2.06 30.73 -15.80
CA LEU A 605 2.07 29.62 -16.74
C LEU A 605 2.86 29.96 -17.99
N LYS A 606 3.88 29.18 -18.30
CA LYS A 606 4.68 29.24 -19.53
C LYS A 606 4.39 28.03 -20.39
N LEU A 607 3.56 28.21 -21.42
CA LEU A 607 3.33 27.22 -22.46
C LEU A 607 4.17 27.59 -23.69
N ASP A 608 5.08 26.71 -24.09
CA ASP A 608 5.93 26.92 -25.27
C ASP A 608 5.03 27.07 -26.50
N PRO A 609 5.19 28.17 -27.32
CA PRO A 609 4.40 28.37 -28.53
C PRO A 609 4.50 27.22 -29.54
N GLY A 610 5.60 26.46 -29.53
CA GLY A 610 5.83 25.28 -30.36
C GLY A 610 5.21 23.98 -29.78
N ASP A 611 4.70 24.01 -28.55
CA ASP A 611 4.08 22.83 -27.92
C ASP A 611 2.80 22.41 -28.67
N LYS A 612 2.51 21.12 -28.64
CA LYS A 612 1.32 20.55 -29.28
C LYS A 612 0.08 20.68 -28.41
N LEU A 613 0.22 20.84 -27.10
CA LEU A 613 -0.88 21.21 -26.20
C LEU A 613 -1.28 22.67 -26.43
N LYS A 614 -2.55 22.97 -26.26
CA LYS A 614 -3.10 24.32 -26.43
C LYS A 614 -3.81 24.77 -25.17
N LEU A 615 -3.73 26.05 -24.83
CA LEU A 615 -4.49 26.61 -23.72
C LEU A 615 -5.99 26.59 -24.01
N SER A 616 -6.81 26.27 -23.02
CA SER A 616 -8.27 26.27 -23.12
C SER A 616 -8.80 27.66 -23.52
N LYS A 617 -9.85 27.67 -24.36
CA LYS A 617 -10.51 28.92 -24.79
C LYS A 617 -11.24 29.66 -23.66
N GLN A 618 -11.59 28.98 -22.58
CA GLN A 618 -12.26 29.57 -21.42
C GLN A 618 -11.32 30.39 -20.52
N GLU A 619 -10.02 30.32 -20.75
CA GLU A 619 -8.97 30.96 -19.93
C GLU A 619 -8.14 32.01 -20.74
N ARG A 620 -8.64 32.40 -21.92
CA ARG A 620 -8.00 33.44 -22.75
C ARG A 620 -8.55 34.84 -22.45
#